data_6e35967dc8dbf352e565504be6d546aa
#
_entry.id   6e35967dc8dbf352e565504be6d546aa
#
_cell.length_a   1.000
_cell.length_b   1.000
_cell.length_c   1.000
_cell.angle_alpha   90.00
_cell.angle_beta   90.00
_cell.angle_gamma   90.00
#
_symmetry.space_group_name_H-M   'P 1'
#
loop_
_entity.id
_entity.type
_entity.pdbx_description
1 polymer ?
#
loop_
_entity_poly.entity_id
_entity_poly.type
_entity_poly.pdbx_seq_one_letter_code
_entity_poly.pdbx_strand_id
1 'polypeptide(L)'
;MSTLEVWGMGNRSLPRTLFNLFTRPGQMIGEYLDGKRIPFFPPVKMLFVLCVFITVENMLIGRETVKDEVAKMDIFDNNATPEQKKAQKELTVIDFNGMKVSAGDAIEGLKKTVEWFEEHKAIELICLHSFFMFFTWMLFRKSPLRPRSTLAENFYAQVLISSQMVALSIIYLPFANNETYTFYPLPSWILFALLVWDLKYLFGFKWRKTIRLTILLHLLCLFSFILILSLTIGLIGFFTGLFENLPK
;
A
#
# COMPACT_ATOMS: atom_id res chain seq x y z
N MET A 1 20.12 20.29 25.93
CA MET A 1 19.25 19.60 24.97
C MET A 1 17.94 19.34 25.68
N SER A 2 16.86 19.99 25.26
CA SER A 2 15.55 19.73 25.84
C SER A 2 15.02 18.37 25.39
N THR A 3 14.25 17.69 26.24
CA THR A 3 13.61 16.41 25.91
C THR A 3 12.78 16.47 24.61
N LEU A 4 12.26 17.66 24.26
CA LEU A 4 11.54 17.94 23.01
C LEU A 4 12.43 17.88 21.76
N GLU A 5 13.73 18.21 21.89
CA GLU A 5 14.69 18.07 20.77
C GLU A 5 15.05 16.61 20.50
N VAL A 6 15.08 15.77 21.54
CA VAL A 6 15.33 14.32 21.41
C VAL A 6 14.17 13.63 20.65
N TRP A 7 12.94 14.09 20.84
CA TRP A 7 11.76 13.58 20.13
C TRP A 7 11.57 14.20 18.74
N GLY A 8 12.46 15.08 18.30
CA GLY A 8 12.40 15.72 16.99
C GLY A 8 11.27 16.74 16.84
N MET A 9 10.70 17.21 17.96
CA MET A 9 9.61 18.20 17.98
C MET A 9 10.06 19.65 18.00
N GLY A 10 11.37 19.92 18.04
CA GLY A 10 11.93 21.27 18.00
C GLY A 10 11.81 21.91 16.60
N ASN A 11 12.95 22.20 15.95
CA ASN A 11 12.97 22.78 14.58
C ASN A 11 12.39 21.86 13.49
N ARG A 12 12.22 20.55 13.76
CA ARG A 12 11.68 19.52 12.86
C ARG A 12 10.26 19.13 13.26
N SER A 13 9.34 20.06 13.33
CA SER A 13 7.97 19.73 13.76
C SER A 13 7.20 18.98 12.67
N LEU A 14 6.52 17.91 13.06
CA LEU A 14 5.61 17.15 12.18
C LEU A 14 4.53 18.06 11.57
N PRO A 15 3.84 18.95 12.35
CA PRO A 15 2.85 19.86 11.78
C PRO A 15 3.43 20.78 10.70
N ARG A 16 4.64 21.31 10.90
CA ARG A 16 5.31 22.16 9.91
C ARG A 16 5.59 21.39 8.62
N THR A 17 6.07 20.14 8.75
CA THR A 17 6.36 19.29 7.60
C THR A 17 5.07 18.98 6.82
N LEU A 18 3.99 18.61 7.52
CA LEU A 18 2.69 18.36 6.91
C LEU A 18 2.15 19.62 6.23
N PHE A 19 2.18 20.78 6.89
CA PHE A 19 1.75 22.03 6.28
C PHE A 19 2.48 22.34 4.96
N ASN A 20 3.82 22.17 4.93
CA ASN A 20 4.58 22.33 3.69
C ASN A 20 4.21 21.29 2.63
N LEU A 21 3.95 20.06 3.06
CA LEU A 21 3.57 18.97 2.17
C LEU A 21 2.20 19.22 1.52
N PHE A 22 1.25 19.85 2.24
CA PHE A 22 -0.06 20.21 1.68
C PHE A 22 -0.03 21.46 0.80
N THR A 23 0.76 22.47 1.16
CA THR A 23 0.78 23.75 0.43
C THR A 23 1.68 23.73 -0.79
N ARG A 24 2.81 22.99 -0.75
CA ARG A 24 3.81 22.95 -1.82
C ARG A 24 4.51 21.57 -1.92
N PRO A 25 3.76 20.49 -2.17
CA PRO A 25 4.27 19.12 -2.03
C PRO A 25 5.51 18.84 -2.88
N GLY A 26 5.43 19.06 -4.19
CA GLY A 26 6.55 18.78 -5.09
C GLY A 26 7.82 19.58 -4.77
N GLN A 27 7.69 20.84 -4.31
CA GLN A 27 8.81 21.66 -3.89
C GLN A 27 9.40 21.14 -2.57
N MET A 28 8.57 20.85 -1.57
CA MET A 28 8.99 20.32 -0.28
C MET A 28 9.71 18.97 -0.43
N ILE A 29 9.13 18.05 -1.18
CA ILE A 29 9.73 16.76 -1.49
C ILE A 29 11.06 16.98 -2.22
N GLY A 30 11.08 17.88 -3.21
CA GLY A 30 12.29 18.25 -3.92
C GLY A 30 13.39 18.74 -3.02
N GLU A 31 13.11 19.70 -2.15
CA GLU A 31 14.06 20.25 -1.17
C GLU A 31 14.61 19.17 -0.24
N TYR A 32 13.76 18.24 0.21
CA TYR A 32 14.19 17.11 1.05
C TYR A 32 15.17 16.19 0.30
N LEU A 33 14.87 15.85 -0.95
CA LEU A 33 15.70 15.00 -1.79
C LEU A 33 17.03 15.68 -2.16
N ASP A 34 17.05 17.00 -2.31
CA ASP A 34 18.25 17.82 -2.56
C ASP A 34 19.13 18.01 -1.31
N GLY A 35 18.79 17.31 -0.22
CA GLY A 35 19.61 17.28 1.00
C GLY A 35 19.21 18.28 2.09
N LYS A 36 18.21 19.14 1.88
CA LYS A 36 17.68 20.06 2.90
C LYS A 36 16.80 19.32 3.91
N ARG A 37 17.39 18.37 4.64
CA ARG A 37 16.65 17.46 5.56
C ARG A 37 16.40 18.04 6.95
N ILE A 38 17.22 19.02 7.37
CA ILE A 38 17.19 19.57 8.73
C ILE A 38 15.83 20.18 9.10
N PRO A 39 15.13 20.97 8.23
CA PRO A 39 13.86 21.61 8.60
C PRO A 39 12.66 20.68 8.59
N PHE A 40 12.82 19.44 8.10
CA PHE A 40 11.72 18.53 7.90
C PHE A 40 11.77 17.34 8.86
N PHE A 41 10.59 16.84 9.23
CA PHE A 41 10.48 15.61 10.00
C PHE A 41 10.87 14.40 9.14
N PRO A 42 11.59 13.38 9.69
CA PRO A 42 12.04 12.23 8.93
C PRO A 42 10.85 11.48 8.30
N PRO A 43 10.82 11.24 6.96
CA PRO A 43 9.64 10.74 6.25
C PRO A 43 9.11 9.40 6.78
N VAL A 44 10.00 8.42 6.98
CA VAL A 44 9.61 7.09 7.47
C VAL A 44 9.01 7.18 8.87
N LYS A 45 9.61 7.97 9.77
CA LYS A 45 9.06 8.19 11.12
C LYS A 45 7.71 8.89 11.04
N MET A 46 7.54 9.85 10.12
CA MET A 46 6.30 10.58 9.91
C MET A 46 5.19 9.61 9.48
N LEU A 47 5.46 8.76 8.49
CA LEU A 47 4.51 7.77 8.03
C LEU A 47 4.07 6.84 9.16
N PHE A 48 5.03 6.29 9.95
CA PHE A 48 4.71 5.43 11.09
C PHE A 48 3.83 6.13 12.13
N VAL A 49 4.16 7.36 12.49
CA VAL A 49 3.36 8.16 13.44
C VAL A 49 1.94 8.34 12.91
N LEU A 50 1.79 8.71 11.64
CA LEU A 50 0.47 8.88 11.03
C LEU A 50 -0.31 7.56 10.93
N CYS A 51 0.37 6.44 10.64
CA CYS A 51 -0.26 5.12 10.65
C CYS A 51 -0.78 4.73 12.04
N VAL A 52 -0.03 5.04 13.11
CA VAL A 52 -0.52 4.82 14.48
C VAL A 52 -1.76 5.67 14.75
N PHE A 53 -1.76 6.95 14.36
CA PHE A 53 -2.93 7.82 14.55
C PHE A 53 -4.17 7.30 13.83
N ILE A 54 -4.06 6.94 12.54
CA ILE A 54 -5.22 6.44 11.79
C ILE A 54 -5.70 5.08 12.32
N THR A 55 -4.80 4.23 12.80
CA THR A 55 -5.16 2.96 13.43
C THR A 55 -5.96 3.18 14.72
N VAL A 56 -5.46 4.04 15.60
CA VAL A 56 -6.15 4.37 16.85
C VAL A 56 -7.52 5.00 16.55
N GLU A 57 -7.60 5.88 15.58
CA GLU A 57 -8.86 6.52 15.18
C GLU A 57 -9.88 5.51 14.63
N ASN A 58 -9.47 4.56 13.77
CA ASN A 58 -10.34 3.49 13.30
C ASN A 58 -10.86 2.63 14.48
N MET A 59 -10.00 2.32 15.45
CA MET A 59 -10.38 1.56 16.64
C MET A 59 -11.37 2.34 17.52
N LEU A 60 -11.17 3.64 17.69
CA LEU A 60 -12.09 4.50 18.47
C LEU A 60 -13.46 4.64 17.82
N ILE A 61 -13.53 4.65 16.50
CA ILE A 61 -14.79 4.70 15.74
C ILE A 61 -15.47 3.31 15.70
N GLY A 62 -14.78 2.25 16.13
CA GLY A 62 -15.33 0.88 16.17
C GLY A 62 -15.43 0.21 14.80
N ARG A 63 -14.52 0.53 13.87
CA ARG A 63 -14.49 -0.10 12.55
C ARG A 63 -13.98 -1.53 12.62
N GLU A 64 -14.60 -2.40 11.85
CA GLU A 64 -14.14 -3.78 11.69
C GLU A 64 -12.77 -3.84 11.02
N THR A 65 -11.92 -4.74 11.48
CA THR A 65 -10.61 -4.95 10.84
C THR A 65 -10.78 -5.68 9.51
N VAL A 66 -9.80 -5.53 8.60
CA VAL A 66 -9.79 -6.30 7.33
C VAL A 66 -9.81 -7.80 7.62
N LYS A 67 -9.21 -8.24 8.74
CA LYS A 67 -9.26 -9.62 9.21
C LYS A 67 -10.69 -10.10 9.46
N ASP A 68 -11.50 -9.28 10.15
CA ASP A 68 -12.91 -9.60 10.43
C ASP A 68 -13.73 -9.66 9.13
N GLU A 69 -13.46 -8.76 8.20
CA GLU A 69 -14.10 -8.74 6.89
C GLU A 69 -13.73 -9.97 6.06
N VAL A 70 -12.43 -10.31 5.98
CA VAL A 70 -11.94 -11.50 5.28
C VAL A 70 -12.46 -12.79 5.92
N ALA A 71 -12.58 -12.82 7.24
CA ALA A 71 -13.16 -13.97 7.94
C ALA A 71 -14.66 -14.18 7.59
N LYS A 72 -15.39 -13.07 7.40
CA LYS A 72 -16.81 -13.10 6.99
C LYS A 72 -17.01 -13.35 5.48
N MET A 73 -15.96 -13.19 4.67
CA MET A 73 -16.03 -13.36 3.22
C MET A 73 -16.23 -14.81 2.86
N ASP A 74 -17.47 -15.18 2.57
CA ASP A 74 -17.79 -16.47 1.92
C ASP A 74 -17.68 -16.26 0.41
N ILE A 75 -16.54 -16.65 -0.17
CA ILE A 75 -16.24 -16.48 -1.61
C ILE A 75 -17.08 -17.47 -2.46
N PHE A 76 -17.70 -18.44 -1.81
CA PHE A 76 -18.58 -19.40 -2.47
C PHE A 76 -20.03 -18.89 -2.46
N ASP A 77 -20.81 -19.33 -3.45
CA ASP A 77 -22.21 -18.93 -3.59
C ASP A 77 -22.98 -19.16 -2.27
N ASN A 78 -23.46 -18.08 -1.66
CA ASN A 78 -24.20 -18.13 -0.40
C ASN A 78 -25.53 -18.91 -0.53
N ASN A 79 -26.07 -19.02 -1.75
CA ASN A 79 -27.30 -19.77 -2.06
C ASN A 79 -27.03 -21.25 -2.41
N ALA A 80 -25.76 -21.67 -2.49
CA ALA A 80 -25.41 -23.04 -2.81
C ALA A 80 -25.69 -23.99 -1.63
N THR A 81 -26.13 -25.17 -1.96
CA THR A 81 -26.31 -26.25 -0.97
C THR A 81 -24.97 -26.68 -0.39
N PRO A 82 -24.95 -27.33 0.81
CA PRO A 82 -23.69 -27.79 1.42
C PRO A 82 -22.88 -28.70 0.50
N GLU A 83 -23.52 -29.51 -0.34
CA GLU A 83 -22.85 -30.37 -1.33
C GLU A 83 -22.24 -29.55 -2.47
N GLN A 84 -22.93 -28.52 -2.95
CA GLN A 84 -22.44 -27.61 -3.97
C GLN A 84 -21.25 -26.78 -3.46
N LYS A 85 -21.31 -26.30 -2.22
CA LYS A 85 -20.17 -25.60 -1.57
C LYS A 85 -18.95 -26.50 -1.45
N LYS A 86 -19.15 -27.78 -1.11
CA LYS A 86 -18.07 -28.77 -1.06
C LYS A 86 -17.46 -28.99 -2.43
N ALA A 87 -18.29 -29.17 -3.46
CA ALA A 87 -17.84 -29.32 -4.84
C ALA A 87 -17.08 -28.08 -5.34
N GLN A 88 -17.55 -26.87 -4.99
CA GLN A 88 -16.85 -25.62 -5.34
C GLN A 88 -15.48 -25.50 -4.66
N LYS A 89 -15.36 -25.94 -3.40
CA LYS A 89 -14.06 -25.97 -2.67
C LYS A 89 -13.08 -26.97 -3.27
N GLU A 90 -13.58 -28.08 -3.77
CA GLU A 90 -12.78 -29.15 -4.40
C GLU A 90 -12.43 -28.85 -5.87
N LEU A 91 -13.00 -27.77 -6.48
CA LEU A 91 -12.65 -27.34 -7.83
C LEU A 91 -11.16 -27.08 -7.97
N THR A 92 -10.51 -27.80 -8.88
CA THR A 92 -9.08 -27.59 -9.18
C THR A 92 -8.91 -26.28 -9.94
N VAL A 93 -8.21 -25.33 -9.32
CA VAL A 93 -7.89 -24.03 -9.92
C VAL A 93 -6.60 -24.11 -10.74
N ILE A 94 -5.64 -24.88 -10.26
CA ILE A 94 -4.33 -25.07 -10.93
C ILE A 94 -4.03 -26.58 -10.93
N ASP A 95 -3.76 -27.12 -12.10
CA ASP A 95 -3.21 -28.46 -12.28
C ASP A 95 -1.84 -28.32 -12.96
N PHE A 96 -0.77 -28.53 -12.21
CA PHE A 96 0.58 -28.48 -12.74
C PHE A 96 1.28 -29.83 -12.48
N ASN A 97 1.47 -30.59 -13.55
CA ASN A 97 2.18 -31.87 -13.52
C ASN A 97 1.64 -32.88 -12.49
N GLY A 98 0.30 -32.94 -12.34
CA GLY A 98 -0.38 -33.83 -11.39
C GLY A 98 -0.58 -33.27 -9.98
N MET A 99 -0.03 -32.08 -9.70
CA MET A 99 -0.29 -31.35 -8.47
C MET A 99 -1.52 -30.47 -8.65
N LYS A 100 -2.57 -30.75 -7.88
CA LYS A 100 -3.86 -30.05 -7.96
C LYS A 100 -4.01 -29.12 -6.77
N VAL A 101 -4.22 -27.83 -7.05
CA VAL A 101 -4.59 -26.85 -6.03
C VAL A 101 -6.09 -26.67 -6.09
N SER A 102 -6.78 -26.96 -5.00
CA SER A 102 -8.22 -26.72 -4.91
C SER A 102 -8.52 -25.22 -4.68
N ALA A 103 -9.73 -24.81 -5.07
CA ALA A 103 -10.20 -23.46 -4.79
C ALA A 103 -10.21 -23.17 -3.27
N GLY A 104 -10.53 -24.17 -2.45
CA GLY A 104 -10.51 -24.08 -1.00
C GLY A 104 -9.12 -23.75 -0.45
N ASP A 105 -8.09 -24.49 -0.89
CA ASP A 105 -6.70 -24.28 -0.43
C ASP A 105 -6.16 -22.92 -0.86
N ALA A 106 -6.47 -22.49 -2.09
CA ALA A 106 -6.08 -21.18 -2.59
C ALA A 106 -6.69 -20.04 -1.74
N ILE A 107 -7.97 -20.15 -1.40
CA ILE A 107 -8.68 -19.15 -0.57
C ILE A 107 -8.14 -19.15 0.86
N GLU A 108 -7.91 -20.33 1.44
CA GLU A 108 -7.33 -20.44 2.79
C GLU A 108 -5.91 -19.85 2.82
N GLY A 109 -5.10 -20.12 1.81
CA GLY A 109 -3.77 -19.53 1.66
C GLY A 109 -3.81 -18.00 1.56
N LEU A 110 -4.77 -17.45 0.80
CA LEU A 110 -5.00 -16.01 0.71
C LEU A 110 -5.40 -15.41 2.06
N LYS A 111 -6.34 -16.03 2.77
CA LYS A 111 -6.77 -15.58 4.11
C LYS A 111 -5.58 -15.53 5.07
N LYS A 112 -4.80 -16.60 5.16
CA LYS A 112 -3.59 -16.66 6.00
C LYS A 112 -2.56 -15.58 5.61
N THR A 113 -2.41 -15.29 4.31
CA THR A 113 -1.51 -14.24 3.83
C THR A 113 -1.98 -12.87 4.27
N VAL A 114 -3.28 -12.57 4.13
CA VAL A 114 -3.86 -11.30 4.59
C VAL A 114 -3.69 -11.16 6.11
N GLU A 115 -4.01 -12.20 6.89
CA GLU A 115 -3.83 -12.21 8.34
C GLU A 115 -2.38 -11.94 8.74
N TRP A 116 -1.44 -12.55 8.05
CA TRP A 116 0.00 -12.34 8.32
C TRP A 116 0.43 -10.89 8.04
N PHE A 117 -0.02 -10.29 6.93
CA PHE A 117 0.25 -8.88 6.63
C PHE A 117 -0.42 -7.95 7.64
N GLU A 118 -1.64 -8.27 8.08
CA GLU A 118 -2.33 -7.53 9.14
C GLU A 118 -1.52 -7.50 10.45
N GLU A 119 -0.90 -8.62 10.81
CA GLU A 119 -0.03 -8.72 11.98
C GLU A 119 1.31 -7.99 11.78
N HIS A 120 1.76 -7.82 10.52
CA HIS A 120 3.06 -7.26 10.16
C HIS A 120 2.94 -5.98 9.32
N LYS A 121 2.14 -5.01 9.76
CA LYS A 121 1.86 -3.75 9.04
C LYS A 121 3.11 -2.99 8.57
N ALA A 122 4.20 -3.03 9.35
CA ALA A 122 5.45 -2.40 8.95
C ALA A 122 6.05 -3.03 7.68
N ILE A 123 5.94 -4.35 7.55
CA ILE A 123 6.41 -5.08 6.36
C ILE A 123 5.50 -4.79 5.17
N GLU A 124 4.19 -4.79 5.38
CA GLU A 124 3.21 -4.40 4.36
C GLU A 124 3.53 -3.04 3.76
N LEU A 125 3.72 -2.03 4.61
CA LEU A 125 4.06 -0.67 4.18
C LEU A 125 5.38 -0.62 3.39
N ILE A 126 6.44 -1.30 3.86
CA ILE A 126 7.73 -1.33 3.17
C ILE A 126 7.58 -2.01 1.80
N CYS A 127 6.88 -3.13 1.73
CA CYS A 127 6.63 -3.84 0.47
C CYS A 127 5.86 -2.94 -0.52
N LEU A 128 4.76 -2.32 -0.09
CA LEU A 128 3.95 -1.43 -0.92
C LEU A 128 4.79 -0.26 -1.47
N HIS A 129 5.55 0.44 -0.61
CA HIS A 129 6.38 1.55 -1.04
C HIS A 129 7.54 1.13 -1.95
N SER A 130 8.08 -0.08 -1.75
CA SER A 130 9.12 -0.63 -2.63
C SER A 130 8.58 -0.89 -4.03
N PHE A 131 7.35 -1.34 -4.15
CA PHE A 131 6.67 -1.49 -5.44
C PHE A 131 6.50 -0.15 -6.17
N PHE A 132 5.87 0.81 -5.51
CA PHE A 132 5.65 2.13 -6.09
C PHE A 132 6.97 2.84 -6.41
N MET A 133 7.99 2.72 -5.56
CA MET A 133 9.33 3.25 -5.78
C MET A 133 9.92 2.77 -7.11
N PHE A 134 9.89 1.46 -7.35
CA PHE A 134 10.49 0.86 -8.55
C PHE A 134 9.83 1.39 -9.83
N PHE A 135 8.51 1.34 -9.91
CA PHE A 135 7.77 1.80 -11.09
C PHE A 135 7.82 3.33 -11.25
N THR A 136 7.80 4.09 -10.17
CA THR A 136 7.99 5.54 -10.23
C THR A 136 9.37 5.87 -10.78
N TRP A 137 10.42 5.23 -10.27
CA TRP A 137 11.77 5.41 -10.81
C TRP A 137 11.84 5.06 -12.30
N MET A 138 11.29 3.92 -12.71
CA MET A 138 11.31 3.48 -14.11
C MET A 138 10.62 4.48 -15.05
N LEU A 139 9.45 4.98 -14.67
CA LEU A 139 8.62 5.86 -15.49
C LEU A 139 9.08 7.32 -15.48
N PHE A 140 9.59 7.80 -14.34
CA PHE A 140 9.88 9.22 -14.13
C PHE A 140 11.39 9.56 -14.17
N ARG A 141 12.29 8.59 -14.30
CA ARG A 141 13.75 8.82 -14.29
C ARG A 141 14.29 9.77 -15.37
N LYS A 142 13.53 10.01 -16.44
CA LYS A 142 13.86 10.97 -17.52
C LYS A 142 13.07 12.26 -17.38
N SER A 143 12.73 12.66 -16.18
CA SER A 143 11.92 13.86 -15.94
C SER A 143 12.73 15.15 -16.10
N PRO A 144 12.08 16.28 -16.46
CA PRO A 144 12.75 17.56 -16.65
C PRO A 144 13.45 18.09 -15.40
N LEU A 145 12.82 17.95 -14.21
CA LEU A 145 13.36 18.48 -12.96
C LEU A 145 14.31 17.51 -12.26
N ARG A 146 14.15 16.18 -12.47
CA ARG A 146 14.94 15.13 -11.80
C ARG A 146 15.40 14.05 -12.80
N PRO A 147 16.27 14.39 -13.74
CA PRO A 147 16.61 13.50 -14.88
C PRO A 147 17.40 12.26 -14.51
N ARG A 148 17.90 12.15 -13.28
CA ARG A 148 18.70 11.01 -12.80
C ARG A 148 18.31 10.62 -11.38
N SER A 149 17.00 10.64 -11.08
CA SER A 149 16.53 10.23 -9.76
C SER A 149 16.94 8.80 -9.46
N THR A 150 17.39 8.57 -8.24
CA THR A 150 17.77 7.23 -7.74
C THR A 150 16.55 6.49 -7.18
N LEU A 151 16.68 5.16 -6.99
CA LEU A 151 15.63 4.37 -6.32
C LEU A 151 15.36 4.90 -4.92
N ALA A 152 16.40 5.22 -4.14
CA ALA A 152 16.25 5.76 -2.78
C ALA A 152 15.49 7.09 -2.74
N GLU A 153 15.75 7.99 -3.69
CA GLU A 153 14.98 9.24 -3.81
C GLU A 153 13.52 8.99 -4.10
N ASN A 154 13.23 8.05 -5.01
CA ASN A 154 11.86 7.68 -5.32
C ASN A 154 11.16 6.99 -4.14
N PHE A 155 11.88 6.20 -3.31
CA PHE A 155 11.34 5.66 -2.07
C PHE A 155 10.91 6.77 -1.11
N TYR A 156 11.80 7.73 -0.81
CA TYR A 156 11.46 8.85 0.08
C TYR A 156 10.33 9.72 -0.48
N ALA A 157 10.28 9.92 -1.80
CA ALA A 157 9.17 10.62 -2.45
C ALA A 157 7.85 9.91 -2.21
N GLN A 158 7.79 8.59 -2.42
CA GLN A 158 6.59 7.78 -2.18
C GLN A 158 6.16 7.79 -0.71
N VAL A 159 7.11 7.68 0.22
CA VAL A 159 6.83 7.76 1.66
C VAL A 159 6.24 9.12 2.04
N LEU A 160 6.74 10.22 1.48
CA LEU A 160 6.21 11.56 1.72
C LEU A 160 4.80 11.75 1.13
N ILE A 161 4.58 11.29 -0.11
CA ILE A 161 3.27 11.31 -0.77
C ILE A 161 2.25 10.48 0.03
N SER A 162 2.63 9.27 0.44
CA SER A 162 1.75 8.42 1.27
C SER A 162 1.45 9.06 2.64
N SER A 163 2.44 9.71 3.26
CA SER A 163 2.23 10.43 4.51
C SER A 163 1.22 11.57 4.35
N GLN A 164 1.23 12.28 3.22
CA GLN A 164 0.24 13.30 2.90
C GLN A 164 -1.17 12.67 2.76
N MET A 165 -1.28 11.56 2.04
CA MET A 165 -2.55 10.85 1.85
C MET A 165 -3.12 10.33 3.17
N VAL A 166 -2.29 9.73 4.02
CA VAL A 166 -2.70 9.25 5.35
C VAL A 166 -3.12 10.42 6.25
N ALA A 167 -2.39 11.54 6.24
CA ALA A 167 -2.73 12.71 7.03
C ALA A 167 -4.09 13.33 6.61
N LEU A 168 -4.40 13.36 5.30
CA LEU A 168 -5.73 13.74 4.83
C LEU A 168 -6.79 12.71 5.21
N SER A 169 -6.44 11.44 5.19
CA SER A 169 -7.32 10.35 5.58
C SER A 169 -7.73 10.44 7.04
N ILE A 170 -6.82 10.79 7.95
CA ILE A 170 -7.11 11.06 9.37
C ILE A 170 -8.19 12.16 9.50
N ILE A 171 -8.05 13.26 8.76
CA ILE A 171 -9.03 14.36 8.81
C ILE A 171 -10.40 13.93 8.25
N TYR A 172 -10.40 13.07 7.24
CA TYR A 172 -11.63 12.64 6.55
C TYR A 172 -12.32 11.47 7.24
N LEU A 173 -11.60 10.65 7.98
CA LEU A 173 -12.06 9.39 8.57
C LEU A 173 -13.36 9.52 9.40
N PRO A 174 -13.56 10.56 10.26
CA PRO A 174 -14.80 10.72 11.01
C PRO A 174 -16.04 10.96 10.14
N PHE A 175 -15.84 11.40 8.90
CA PHE A 175 -16.93 11.70 7.95
C PHE A 175 -17.15 10.58 6.92
N ALA A 176 -16.29 9.56 6.92
CA ALA A 176 -16.40 8.46 5.99
C ALA A 176 -17.45 7.45 6.44
N ASN A 177 -18.33 7.06 5.52
CA ASN A 177 -19.39 6.06 5.76
C ASN A 177 -18.89 4.61 5.64
N ASN A 178 -17.58 4.39 5.68
CA ASN A 178 -17.00 3.05 5.58
C ASN A 178 -17.11 2.33 6.93
N GLU A 179 -17.59 1.11 6.93
CA GLU A 179 -17.66 0.27 8.14
C GLU A 179 -16.34 -0.45 8.40
N THR A 180 -15.54 -0.66 7.35
CA THR A 180 -14.28 -1.40 7.41
C THR A 180 -13.10 -0.49 7.69
N TYR A 181 -12.12 -1.03 8.42
CA TYR A 181 -10.83 -0.40 8.64
C TYR A 181 -10.12 -0.08 7.32
N THR A 182 -9.59 1.12 7.19
CA THR A 182 -8.83 1.52 6.01
C THR A 182 -7.83 2.64 6.32
N PHE A 183 -6.65 2.59 5.69
CA PHE A 183 -5.68 3.70 5.71
C PHE A 183 -6.06 4.84 4.76
N TYR A 184 -6.90 4.58 3.77
CA TYR A 184 -7.27 5.53 2.73
C TYR A 184 -8.79 5.58 2.56
N PRO A 185 -9.52 6.13 3.54
CA PRO A 185 -10.98 6.28 3.46
C PRO A 185 -11.41 7.29 2.40
N LEU A 186 -10.49 8.08 1.89
CA LEU A 186 -10.74 9.07 0.83
C LEU A 186 -11.17 8.39 -0.47
N PRO A 187 -12.10 8.98 -1.23
CA PRO A 187 -12.44 8.50 -2.57
C PRO A 187 -11.21 8.37 -3.48
N SER A 188 -11.13 7.26 -4.21
CA SER A 188 -9.96 6.93 -5.05
C SER A 188 -9.60 8.02 -6.06
N TRP A 189 -10.58 8.77 -6.56
CA TRP A 189 -10.32 9.88 -7.47
C TRP A 189 -9.59 11.06 -6.80
N ILE A 190 -9.82 11.31 -5.51
CA ILE A 190 -9.09 12.33 -4.73
C ILE A 190 -7.63 11.88 -4.55
N LEU A 191 -7.43 10.62 -4.13
CA LEU A 191 -6.08 10.05 -3.98
C LEU A 191 -5.30 10.09 -5.30
N PHE A 192 -5.97 9.75 -6.41
CA PHE A 192 -5.37 9.83 -7.74
C PHE A 192 -5.01 11.27 -8.12
N ALA A 193 -5.91 12.23 -7.88
CA ALA A 193 -5.67 13.64 -8.18
C ALA A 193 -4.49 14.20 -7.37
N LEU A 194 -4.39 13.86 -6.08
CA LEU A 194 -3.26 14.22 -5.23
C LEU A 194 -1.96 13.64 -5.76
N LEU A 195 -1.93 12.36 -6.08
CA LEU A 195 -0.74 11.71 -6.63
C LEU A 195 -0.29 12.36 -7.95
N VAL A 196 -1.23 12.66 -8.86
CA VAL A 196 -0.91 13.38 -10.11
C VAL A 196 -0.34 14.77 -9.81
N TRP A 197 -0.92 15.48 -8.84
CA TRP A 197 -0.46 16.79 -8.41
C TRP A 197 1.00 16.73 -7.90
N ASP A 198 1.28 15.82 -6.97
CA ASP A 198 2.60 15.65 -6.37
C ASP A 198 3.66 15.29 -7.42
N LEU A 199 3.38 14.28 -8.24
CA LEU A 199 4.28 13.85 -9.31
C LEU A 199 4.50 14.93 -10.36
N LYS A 200 3.47 15.75 -10.66
CA LYS A 200 3.59 16.88 -11.60
C LYS A 200 4.61 17.91 -11.11
N TYR A 201 4.50 18.32 -9.85
CA TYR A 201 5.39 19.36 -9.30
C TYR A 201 6.77 18.81 -8.92
N LEU A 202 6.87 17.53 -8.57
CA LEU A 202 8.15 16.89 -8.26
C LEU A 202 9.00 16.66 -9.52
N PHE A 203 8.38 16.16 -10.59
CA PHE A 203 9.10 15.74 -11.80
C PHE A 203 9.02 16.74 -12.97
N GLY A 204 8.12 17.70 -12.95
CA GLY A 204 8.05 18.80 -13.91
C GLY A 204 7.53 18.43 -15.31
N PHE A 205 6.91 17.28 -15.50
CA PHE A 205 6.27 16.95 -16.78
C PHE A 205 5.03 17.80 -17.04
N LYS A 206 4.62 17.93 -18.31
CA LYS A 206 3.33 18.54 -18.68
C LYS A 206 2.17 17.69 -18.12
N TRP A 207 1.05 18.31 -17.73
CA TRP A 207 -0.11 17.66 -17.13
C TRP A 207 -0.56 16.38 -17.84
N ARG A 208 -0.76 16.45 -19.17
CA ARG A 208 -1.18 15.30 -19.99
C ARG A 208 -0.20 14.12 -19.88
N LYS A 209 1.11 14.40 -19.83
CA LYS A 209 2.14 13.38 -19.72
C LYS A 209 2.14 12.78 -18.30
N THR A 210 2.05 13.63 -17.28
CA THR A 210 2.00 13.17 -15.88
C THR A 210 0.80 12.25 -15.66
N ILE A 211 -0.41 12.66 -16.10
CA ILE A 211 -1.62 11.83 -15.97
C ILE A 211 -1.43 10.47 -16.64
N ARG A 212 -0.93 10.43 -17.88
CA ARG A 212 -0.67 9.15 -18.58
C ARG A 212 0.33 8.27 -17.83
N LEU A 213 1.42 8.84 -17.33
CA LEU A 213 2.43 8.10 -16.57
C LEU A 213 1.88 7.62 -15.23
N THR A 214 1.03 8.40 -14.57
CA THR A 214 0.39 7.99 -13.31
C THR A 214 -0.63 6.87 -13.54
N ILE A 215 -1.40 6.91 -14.62
CA ILE A 215 -2.29 5.80 -15.01
C ILE A 215 -1.44 4.54 -15.28
N LEU A 216 -0.37 4.68 -16.07
CA LEU A 216 0.53 3.56 -16.36
C LEU A 216 1.18 3.00 -15.09
N LEU A 217 1.56 3.87 -14.14
CA LEU A 217 2.07 3.48 -12.83
C LEU A 217 1.08 2.57 -12.09
N HIS A 218 -0.19 2.97 -12.01
CA HIS A 218 -1.23 2.16 -11.36
C HIS A 218 -1.46 0.83 -12.09
N LEU A 219 -1.50 0.84 -13.42
CA LEU A 219 -1.66 -0.39 -14.21
C LEU A 219 -0.49 -1.35 -14.01
N LEU A 220 0.75 -0.86 -13.97
CA LEU A 220 1.92 -1.68 -13.71
C LEU A 220 1.92 -2.24 -12.29
N CYS A 221 1.56 -1.42 -11.29
CA CYS A 221 1.42 -1.88 -9.91
C CYS A 221 0.34 -2.96 -9.79
N LEU A 222 -0.84 -2.73 -10.39
CA LEU A 222 -1.94 -3.72 -10.40
C LEU A 222 -1.53 -5.02 -11.08
N PHE A 223 -0.94 -4.93 -12.26
CA PHE A 223 -0.45 -6.11 -13.01
C PHE A 223 0.59 -6.90 -12.19
N SER A 224 1.54 -6.20 -11.57
CA SER A 224 2.56 -6.85 -10.75
C SER A 224 1.98 -7.47 -9.49
N PHE A 225 0.98 -6.83 -8.88
CA PHE A 225 0.27 -7.40 -7.74
C PHE A 225 -0.45 -8.70 -8.12
N ILE A 226 -1.20 -8.69 -9.24
CA ILE A 226 -1.88 -9.90 -9.77
C ILE A 226 -0.87 -11.00 -10.08
N LEU A 227 0.27 -10.66 -10.69
CA LEU A 227 1.32 -11.61 -11.02
C LEU A 227 1.91 -12.26 -9.76
N ILE A 228 2.23 -11.45 -8.74
CA ILE A 228 2.77 -11.96 -7.47
C ILE A 228 1.74 -12.85 -6.78
N LEU A 229 0.49 -12.42 -6.72
CA LEU A 229 -0.59 -13.20 -6.13
C LEU A 229 -0.72 -14.57 -6.82
N SER A 230 -0.72 -14.58 -8.15
CA SER A 230 -0.78 -15.81 -8.95
C SER A 230 0.43 -16.73 -8.69
N LEU A 231 1.64 -16.15 -8.62
CA LEU A 231 2.86 -16.92 -8.30
C LEU A 231 2.81 -17.47 -6.86
N THR A 232 2.33 -16.69 -5.91
CA THR A 232 2.20 -17.13 -4.50
C THR A 232 1.24 -18.30 -4.37
N ILE A 233 0.07 -18.22 -5.02
CA ILE A 233 -0.90 -19.32 -5.06
C ILE A 233 -0.29 -20.56 -5.71
N GLY A 234 0.41 -20.40 -6.83
CA GLY A 234 1.10 -21.48 -7.52
C GLY A 234 2.17 -22.15 -6.67
N LEU A 235 2.96 -21.37 -5.91
CA LEU A 235 3.98 -21.89 -5.00
C LEU A 235 3.36 -22.63 -3.80
N ILE A 236 2.31 -22.09 -3.20
CA ILE A 236 1.59 -22.76 -2.10
C ILE A 236 1.08 -24.12 -2.59
N GLY A 237 0.45 -24.17 -3.77
CA GLY A 237 -0.02 -25.43 -4.33
C GLY A 237 1.09 -26.41 -4.66
N PHE A 238 2.23 -25.92 -5.16
CA PHE A 238 3.39 -26.75 -5.39
C PHE A 238 3.93 -27.40 -4.10
N PHE A 239 4.05 -26.61 -3.04
CA PHE A 239 4.57 -27.15 -1.76
C PHE A 239 3.57 -28.08 -1.07
N THR A 240 2.27 -27.77 -1.07
CA THR A 240 1.25 -28.68 -0.50
C THR A 240 1.25 -30.03 -1.21
N GLY A 241 1.28 -30.04 -2.55
CA GLY A 241 1.36 -31.27 -3.32
C GLY A 241 2.67 -32.07 -3.10
N LEU A 242 3.78 -31.38 -2.83
CA LEU A 242 5.07 -32.03 -2.51
C LEU A 242 5.00 -32.74 -1.14
N PHE A 243 4.39 -32.13 -0.15
CA PHE A 243 4.27 -32.70 1.19
C PHE A 243 3.27 -33.87 1.27
N GLU A 244 2.20 -33.86 0.47
CA GLU A 244 1.25 -34.97 0.40
C GLU A 244 1.83 -36.21 -0.28
N ASN A 245 2.81 -36.06 -1.17
CA ASN A 245 3.45 -37.17 -1.89
C ASN A 245 4.73 -37.69 -1.24
N LEU A 246 5.14 -37.18 -0.08
CA LEU A 246 6.23 -37.76 0.68
C LEU A 246 5.80 -39.09 1.31
N PRO A 247 6.53 -40.19 1.07
CA PRO A 247 6.21 -41.49 1.67
C PRO A 247 6.25 -41.37 3.20
N LYS A 248 5.14 -41.75 3.82
CA LYS A 248 5.01 -41.87 5.29
C LYS A 248 5.86 -43.00 5.81
#